data_6fbce401263ee5e7a90e6c45059f30fc
#
_entry.id   6fbce401263ee5e7a90e6c45059f30fc
#
_cell.length_a   1.000
_cell.length_b   1.000
_cell.length_c   1.000
_cell.angle_alpha   90.00
_cell.angle_beta   90.00
_cell.angle_gamma   90.00
#
_symmetry.space_group_name_H-M   'P 1'
#
loop_
_entity.id
_entity.type
_entity.pdbx_description
1 polymer ?
#
loop_
_entity_poly.entity_id
_entity_poly.type
_entity_poly.pdbx_seq_one_letter_code
_entity_poly.pdbx_strand_id
1 'polypeptide(L)' 'MEIENIVYNADDVATMLKYSKSKAYKLINDLNQRLVKEKKIDKTSIIAGRINKVEFDKIYKTKGE' A
#
# COMPACT_ATOMS: atom_id res chain seq x y z
N MET A 1 17.19 -1.72 10.98
CA MET A 1 16.14 -2.14 10.08
C MET A 1 15.43 -0.95 9.47
N GLU A 2 15.14 -1.02 8.21
CA GLU A 2 14.58 0.11 7.51
C GLU A 2 13.14 -0.10 7.18
N ILE A 3 12.31 0.67 7.83
CA ILE A 3 10.88 0.57 7.62
C ILE A 3 10.50 0.89 6.20
N GLU A 4 11.23 1.79 5.57
CA GLU A 4 10.96 2.19 4.21
C GLU A 4 11.06 1.06 3.22
N ASN A 5 11.78 0.01 3.59
CA ASN A 5 11.94 -1.12 2.70
C ASN A 5 10.76 -2.07 2.73
N ILE A 6 9.85 -1.88 3.67
CA ILE A 6 8.72 -2.78 3.79
C ILE A 6 7.38 -2.13 3.55
N VAL A 7 7.37 -0.84 3.25
CA VAL A 7 6.13 -0.15 2.92
C VAL A 7 6.34 0.76 1.73
N TYR A 8 5.27 1.01 1.02
CA TYR A 8 5.24 2.05 -0.01
C TYR A 8 4.49 3.24 0.55
N ASN A 9 4.97 4.44 0.25
CA ASN A 9 4.23 5.63 0.64
C ASN A 9 3.41 6.12 -0.56
N ALA A 10 2.68 7.22 -0.34
CA ALA A 10 1.81 7.73 -1.39
C ALA A 10 2.58 8.16 -2.63
N ASP A 11 3.78 8.72 -2.45
CA ASP A 11 4.59 9.11 -3.58
C ASP A 11 4.99 7.90 -4.41
N ASP A 12 5.35 6.82 -3.75
CA ASP A 12 5.73 5.60 -4.44
C ASP A 12 4.57 5.06 -5.26
N VAL A 13 3.42 4.98 -4.65
CA VAL A 13 2.24 4.45 -5.33
C VAL A 13 1.83 5.34 -6.49
N ALA A 14 1.88 6.65 -6.28
CA ALA A 14 1.54 7.60 -7.34
C ALA A 14 2.45 7.40 -8.54
N THR A 15 3.73 7.21 -8.30
CA THR A 15 4.68 7.01 -9.38
C THR A 15 4.46 5.68 -10.07
N MET A 16 4.25 4.62 -9.31
CA MET A 16 4.10 3.29 -9.90
C MET A 16 2.84 3.17 -10.73
N LEU A 17 1.76 3.78 -10.27
CA LEU A 17 0.48 3.66 -10.95
C LEU A 17 0.14 4.88 -11.80
N LYS A 18 1.02 5.87 -11.78
CA LYS A 18 0.81 7.12 -12.53
C LYS A 18 -0.46 7.82 -12.11
N TYR A 19 -0.70 7.83 -10.81
CA TYR A 19 -1.84 8.51 -10.21
C TYR A 19 -1.37 9.84 -9.64
N SER A 20 -2.32 10.73 -9.37
CA SER A 20 -2.01 11.91 -8.58
C SER A 20 -1.77 11.47 -7.14
N LYS A 21 -1.11 12.32 -6.37
CA LYS A 21 -0.82 12.00 -5.00
C LYS A 21 -2.10 11.81 -4.19
N SER A 22 -3.10 12.65 -4.43
CA SER A 22 -4.37 12.53 -3.74
C SER A 22 -5.04 11.19 -4.01
N LYS A 23 -4.98 10.77 -5.26
CA LYS A 23 -5.59 9.50 -5.63
C LYS A 23 -4.83 8.34 -5.00
N ALA A 24 -3.49 8.47 -4.92
CA ALA A 24 -2.69 7.43 -4.31
C ALA A 24 -3.01 7.29 -2.83
N TYR A 25 -3.19 8.41 -2.13
CA TYR A 25 -3.57 8.36 -0.73
C TYR A 25 -4.90 7.63 -0.54
N LYS A 26 -5.85 7.96 -1.38
CA LYS A 26 -7.16 7.35 -1.28
C LYS A 26 -7.09 5.86 -1.52
N LEU A 27 -6.33 5.47 -2.52
CA LEU A 27 -6.16 4.06 -2.82
C LEU A 27 -5.49 3.32 -1.66
N ILE A 28 -4.46 3.92 -1.09
CA ILE A 28 -3.76 3.30 0.03
C ILE A 28 -4.70 3.10 1.20
N ASN A 29 -5.52 4.11 1.52
CA ASN A 29 -6.47 3.97 2.60
C ASN A 29 -7.46 2.85 2.34
N ASP A 30 -7.98 2.79 1.12
CA ASP A 30 -8.94 1.75 0.78
C ASP A 30 -8.32 0.36 0.89
N LEU A 31 -7.09 0.22 0.40
CA LEU A 31 -6.43 -1.07 0.47
C LEU A 31 -6.11 -1.48 1.90
N ASN A 32 -5.68 -0.52 2.72
CA ASN A 32 -5.39 -0.83 4.11
C ASN A 32 -6.64 -1.31 4.83
N GLN A 33 -7.77 -0.67 4.58
CA GLN A 33 -9.00 -1.10 5.21
C GLN A 33 -9.41 -2.48 4.76
N ARG A 34 -9.20 -2.77 3.50
CA ARG A 34 -9.49 -4.10 2.99
C ARG A 34 -8.59 -5.14 3.64
N LEU A 35 -7.29 -4.83 3.78
CA LEU A 35 -6.38 -5.76 4.38
C LEU A 35 -6.72 -6.06 5.84
N VAL A 36 -7.16 -5.05 6.57
CA VAL A 36 -7.61 -5.24 7.94
C VAL A 36 -8.85 -6.11 7.96
N LYS A 37 -9.77 -5.84 7.07
CA LYS A 37 -11.01 -6.59 7.00
C LYS A 37 -10.75 -8.06 6.69
N GLU A 38 -9.75 -8.32 5.88
CA GLU A 38 -9.39 -9.69 5.53
C GLU A 38 -8.40 -10.29 6.52
N LYS A 39 -8.10 -9.56 7.58
CA LYS A 39 -7.21 -10.02 8.63
C LYS A 39 -5.80 -10.30 8.16
N LYS A 40 -5.37 -9.58 7.13
CA LYS A 40 -4.01 -9.71 6.64
C LYS A 40 -3.04 -8.81 7.37
N ILE A 41 -3.54 -7.72 7.93
CA ILE A 41 -2.73 -6.84 8.77
C ILE A 41 -3.57 -6.40 9.94
N ASP A 42 -2.90 -5.96 10.99
CA ASP A 42 -3.54 -5.41 12.16
C ASP A 42 -3.97 -3.98 11.90
N LYS A 43 -5.12 -3.62 12.44
CA LYS A 43 -5.57 -2.26 12.37
C LYS A 43 -4.53 -1.31 12.94
N THR A 44 -3.83 -1.74 13.98
CA THR A 44 -2.83 -0.90 14.62
C THR A 44 -1.56 -0.76 13.80
N SER A 45 -1.42 -1.55 12.75
CA SER A 45 -0.25 -1.47 11.89
C SER A 45 -0.42 -0.48 10.76
N ILE A 46 -1.60 0.10 10.61
CA ILE A 46 -1.86 1.04 9.53
C ILE A 46 -1.19 2.36 9.82
N ILE A 47 -0.43 2.86 8.87
CA ILE A 47 0.18 4.17 8.93
C ILE A 47 -0.41 4.99 7.80
N ALA A 48 -0.88 6.18 8.11
CA ALA A 48 -1.52 7.02 7.12
C ALA A 48 -0.58 7.23 5.92
N GLY A 49 -1.10 7.00 4.74
CA GLY A 49 -0.35 7.21 3.52
C GLY A 49 0.68 6.15 3.23
N ARG A 50 0.60 5.00 3.91
CA ARG A 50 1.56 3.92 3.66
C ARG A 50 0.85 2.59 3.60
N ILE A 51 1.41 1.69 2.82
CA ILE A 51 0.82 0.38 2.66
C ILE A 51 1.92 -0.68 2.65
N ASN A 52 1.63 -1.82 3.23
CA ASN A 52 2.58 -2.92 3.30
C ASN A 52 3.00 -3.31 1.88
N LYS A 53 4.29 -3.36 1.66
CA LYS A 53 4.85 -3.63 0.35
C LYS A 53 4.47 -5.00 -0.16
N VAL A 54 4.56 -6.00 0.70
CA VAL A 54 4.25 -7.37 0.30
C VAL A 54 2.79 -7.50 -0.12
N GLU A 55 1.89 -6.91 0.67
CA GLU A 55 0.46 -6.99 0.36
C GLU A 55 0.13 -6.20 -0.90
N PHE A 56 0.75 -5.04 -1.06
CA PHE A 56 0.52 -4.24 -2.25
C PHE A 56 0.98 -5.00 -3.49
N ASP A 57 2.14 -5.61 -3.41
CA ASP A 57 2.68 -6.35 -4.54
C ASP A 57 1.78 -7.53 -4.91
N LYS A 58 1.17 -8.17 -3.94
CA LYS A 58 0.25 -9.26 -4.22
C LYS A 58 -0.95 -8.78 -5.01
N ILE A 59 -1.45 -7.60 -4.69
CA ILE A 59 -2.63 -7.06 -5.35
C ILE A 59 -2.30 -6.61 -6.76
N TYR A 60 -1.15 -5.96 -6.93
CA TYR A 60 -0.78 -5.36 -8.21
C TYR A 60 0.34 -6.09 -8.92
N LYS A 61 0.60 -7.28 -8.52
CA LYS A 61 1.62 -8.06 -9.19
C LYS A 61 1.18 -8.36 -10.59
N THR A 62 1.98 -7.99 -11.50
CA THR A 62 1.63 -8.23 -12.83
C THR A 62 2.58 -9.15 -13.47
N LYS A 63 3.11 -9.30 -13.40
CA LYS A 63 3.75 -9.88 -14.25
C LYS A 63 4.52 -10.68 -14.02
N GLY A 64 4.46 -11.09 -14.02
CA GLY A 64 4.90 -11.77 -13.75
C GLY A 64 5.93 -12.08 -13.80
N GLU A 65 5.92 -11.97 -13.64
CA GLU A 65 6.52 -12.26 -13.58
C GLU A 65 6.52 -12.75 -13.24
#